data_df8a02efc72a6b2e1e5cb4c4a90d33bf
#
_entry.id   df8a02efc72a6b2e1e5cb4c4a90d33bf
#
_cell.length_a   1.000
_cell.length_b   1.000
_cell.length_c   1.000
_cell.angle_alpha   90.00
_cell.angle_beta   90.00
_cell.angle_gamma   90.00
#
_symmetry.space_group_name_H-M   'P 1'
#
loop_
_entity.id
_entity.type
_entity.pdbx_description
1 polymer ?
#
loop_
_entity_poly.entity_id
_entity_poly.type
_entity_poly.pdbx_seq_one_letter_code
_entity_poly.pdbx_strand_id
1 'polypeptide(L)'
;MEGDNHKLYGVLGVAINASSDDIRRAYKALAFKYHPDKNKGIAEAEEKFKEISAAYNVLSDDAEKAKYDAIGDTNYNNGSGGGQEAHDPRDIFEAFFRRSGNPFGGHGFDEDIFSFGMGGHANRQPKKASSIEKTFVFNLDDIYSGINKDLNINIRKYCLKCNKKCGKCDGRGIIQQIRSLGIMQQIFQGTCDSCEGSGITIEGKSGCKTCNGKGFYNEDKKATLIIPKGIDENYKTAFPELGEQPRIPNVKPGDLIIHVKIEEHKHFTRKGNDLYYKTDISFIDSVVGKEVVIPYFKEKITIHTNIFGVISNGKNYLLEGKGMPIVNTANKGNMFVEFAIQYPKIKNAATATDKIEELRTLLNDVFYV
;
A
#
# COMPACT_ATOMS: atom_id res chain seq x y z
N MET A 1 -25.75 -39.03 -25.94
CA MET A 1 -25.79 -37.99 -24.87
C MET A 1 -24.70 -38.43 -23.88
N GLU A 2 -23.46 -37.97 -24.12
CA GLU A 2 -22.35 -38.17 -23.21
C GLU A 2 -22.63 -37.31 -21.99
N GLY A 3 -22.85 -37.91 -20.84
CA GLY A 3 -23.03 -37.20 -19.58
C GLY A 3 -21.78 -36.40 -19.25
N ASP A 4 -22.01 -35.15 -18.95
CA ASP A 4 -20.97 -34.16 -18.62
C ASP A 4 -20.26 -34.61 -17.32
N ASN A 5 -19.24 -35.44 -17.47
CA ASN A 5 -18.54 -36.12 -16.35
C ASN A 5 -17.45 -35.22 -15.70
N HIS A 6 -17.49 -33.91 -16.00
CA HIS A 6 -16.48 -32.90 -15.59
C HIS A 6 -17.11 -31.61 -15.06
N LYS A 7 -18.10 -31.76 -14.20
CA LYS A 7 -18.93 -30.67 -13.67
C LYS A 7 -18.10 -29.58 -12.98
N LEU A 8 -16.98 -29.90 -12.34
CA LEU A 8 -16.15 -28.93 -11.63
C LEU A 8 -15.52 -27.87 -12.56
N TYR A 9 -15.18 -28.25 -13.81
CA TYR A 9 -14.70 -27.29 -14.81
C TYR A 9 -15.83 -26.34 -15.24
N GLY A 10 -17.05 -26.85 -15.34
CA GLY A 10 -18.25 -26.04 -15.63
C GLY A 10 -18.57 -25.03 -14.51
N VAL A 11 -18.38 -25.41 -13.26
CA VAL A 11 -18.55 -24.51 -12.09
C VAL A 11 -17.59 -23.33 -12.14
N LEU A 12 -16.34 -23.56 -12.58
CA LEU A 12 -15.34 -22.49 -12.77
C LEU A 12 -15.46 -21.77 -14.13
N GLY A 13 -16.29 -22.29 -15.05
CA GLY A 13 -16.46 -21.72 -16.40
C GLY A 13 -15.21 -21.85 -17.27
N VAL A 14 -14.42 -22.90 -17.09
CA VAL A 14 -13.18 -23.17 -17.84
C VAL A 14 -13.30 -24.47 -18.64
N ALA A 15 -12.47 -24.62 -19.69
CA ALA A 15 -12.42 -25.83 -20.48
C ALA A 15 -11.74 -26.98 -19.71
N ILE A 16 -12.08 -28.23 -20.02
CA ILE A 16 -11.53 -29.45 -19.36
C ILE A 16 -9.99 -29.51 -19.46
N ASN A 17 -9.43 -28.96 -20.54
CA ASN A 17 -8.00 -28.88 -20.76
C ASN A 17 -7.35 -27.56 -20.28
N ALA A 18 -8.04 -26.81 -19.43
CA ALA A 18 -7.57 -25.53 -18.90
C ALA A 18 -6.27 -25.72 -18.09
N SER A 19 -5.35 -24.79 -18.27
CA SER A 19 -4.11 -24.76 -17.50
C SER A 19 -4.38 -24.39 -16.02
N SER A 20 -3.46 -24.74 -15.13
CA SER A 20 -3.54 -24.36 -13.72
C SER A 20 -3.64 -22.85 -13.54
N ASP A 21 -3.07 -22.04 -14.45
CA ASP A 21 -3.18 -20.58 -14.43
C ASP A 21 -4.57 -20.08 -14.89
N ASP A 22 -5.19 -20.77 -15.84
CA ASP A 22 -6.55 -20.44 -16.28
C ASP A 22 -7.57 -20.76 -15.18
N ILE A 23 -7.44 -21.91 -14.53
CA ILE A 23 -8.24 -22.32 -13.37
C ILE A 23 -8.11 -21.29 -12.25
N ARG A 24 -6.88 -20.84 -11.95
CA ARG A 24 -6.62 -19.81 -10.92
C ARG A 24 -7.24 -18.45 -11.27
N ARG A 25 -7.13 -18.03 -12.53
CA ARG A 25 -7.74 -16.76 -13.01
C ARG A 25 -9.25 -16.80 -12.92
N ALA A 26 -9.87 -17.89 -13.36
CA ALA A 26 -11.32 -18.08 -13.29
C ALA A 26 -11.83 -18.05 -11.85
N TYR A 27 -11.16 -18.79 -10.94
CA TYR A 27 -11.48 -18.76 -9.53
C TYR A 27 -11.42 -17.36 -8.94
N LYS A 28 -10.33 -16.60 -9.18
CA LYS A 28 -10.20 -15.23 -8.66
C LYS A 28 -11.35 -14.32 -9.12
N ALA A 29 -11.74 -14.41 -10.40
CA ALA A 29 -12.84 -13.61 -10.94
C ALA A 29 -14.19 -13.96 -10.29
N LEU A 30 -14.48 -15.25 -10.15
CA LEU A 30 -15.73 -15.74 -9.56
C LEU A 30 -15.79 -15.49 -8.04
N ALA A 31 -14.70 -15.73 -7.32
CA ALA A 31 -14.60 -15.46 -5.90
C ALA A 31 -14.81 -13.98 -5.56
N PHE A 32 -14.29 -13.06 -6.40
CA PHE A 32 -14.54 -11.63 -6.26
C PHE A 32 -16.00 -11.25 -6.54
N LYS A 33 -16.63 -11.90 -7.54
CA LYS A 33 -18.02 -11.66 -7.91
C LYS A 33 -19.01 -12.14 -6.83
N TYR A 34 -18.79 -13.32 -6.26
CA TYR A 34 -19.67 -13.95 -5.28
C TYR A 34 -19.17 -13.81 -3.84
N HIS A 35 -18.26 -12.87 -3.57
CA HIS A 35 -17.70 -12.64 -2.25
C HIS A 35 -18.80 -12.34 -1.20
N PRO A 36 -18.79 -13.00 -0.02
CA PRO A 36 -19.83 -12.81 0.99
C PRO A 36 -19.93 -11.37 1.49
N ASP A 37 -18.84 -10.63 1.53
CA ASP A 37 -18.84 -9.23 1.97
C ASP A 37 -19.51 -8.28 0.96
N LYS A 38 -19.46 -8.62 -0.34
CA LYS A 38 -20.14 -7.85 -1.40
C LYS A 38 -21.60 -8.26 -1.60
N ASN A 39 -21.96 -9.48 -1.21
CA ASN A 39 -23.27 -10.08 -1.42
C ASN A 39 -23.94 -10.44 -0.09
N LYS A 40 -23.80 -9.58 0.92
CA LYS A 40 -24.33 -9.83 2.27
C LYS A 40 -25.84 -10.13 2.23
N GLY A 41 -26.23 -11.31 2.73
CA GLY A 41 -27.63 -11.72 2.82
C GLY A 41 -28.22 -12.33 1.55
N ILE A 42 -27.44 -12.58 0.50
CA ILE A 42 -27.89 -13.27 -0.73
C ILE A 42 -27.47 -14.74 -0.64
N ALA A 43 -28.40 -15.62 -0.21
CA ALA A 43 -28.14 -17.05 -0.04
C ALA A 43 -27.61 -17.73 -1.32
N GLU A 44 -28.13 -17.35 -2.49
CA GLU A 44 -27.67 -17.88 -3.78
C GLU A 44 -26.20 -17.56 -4.10
N ALA A 45 -25.71 -16.37 -3.70
CA ALA A 45 -24.31 -16.00 -3.88
C ALA A 45 -23.39 -16.80 -2.92
N GLU A 46 -23.88 -17.10 -1.73
CA GLU A 46 -23.17 -17.91 -0.76
C GLU A 46 -23.05 -19.39 -1.20
N GLU A 47 -24.10 -19.95 -1.77
CA GLU A 47 -24.07 -21.30 -2.35
C GLU A 47 -23.10 -21.38 -3.53
N LYS A 48 -23.18 -20.42 -4.48
CA LYS A 48 -22.24 -20.36 -5.60
C LYS A 48 -20.79 -20.19 -5.15
N PHE A 49 -20.55 -19.41 -4.13
CA PHE A 49 -19.19 -19.25 -3.59
C PHE A 49 -18.66 -20.57 -3.01
N LYS A 50 -19.50 -21.37 -2.33
CA LYS A 50 -19.13 -22.71 -1.82
C LYS A 50 -18.79 -23.67 -2.96
N GLU A 51 -19.63 -23.70 -4.01
CA GLU A 51 -19.40 -24.56 -5.18
C GLU A 51 -18.09 -24.19 -5.90
N ILE A 52 -17.84 -22.89 -6.12
CA ILE A 52 -16.62 -22.37 -6.75
C ILE A 52 -15.38 -22.73 -5.93
N SER A 53 -15.46 -22.62 -4.61
CA SER A 53 -14.36 -22.97 -3.71
C SER A 53 -14.06 -24.46 -3.69
N ALA A 54 -15.11 -25.29 -3.68
CA ALA A 54 -14.96 -26.75 -3.74
C ALA A 54 -14.34 -27.20 -5.08
N ALA A 55 -14.81 -26.64 -6.20
CA ALA A 55 -14.26 -26.94 -7.53
C ALA A 55 -12.78 -26.55 -7.63
N TYR A 56 -12.42 -25.38 -7.10
CA TYR A 56 -11.03 -24.93 -7.10
C TYR A 56 -10.11 -25.81 -6.25
N ASN A 57 -10.57 -26.28 -5.09
CA ASN A 57 -9.77 -27.16 -4.23
C ASN A 57 -9.36 -28.45 -4.94
N VAL A 58 -10.24 -29.02 -5.74
CA VAL A 58 -9.95 -30.25 -6.49
C VAL A 58 -9.07 -29.95 -7.72
N LEU A 59 -9.40 -28.90 -8.47
CA LEU A 59 -8.75 -28.62 -9.76
C LEU A 59 -7.43 -27.83 -9.64
N SER A 60 -7.12 -27.26 -8.48
CA SER A 60 -5.88 -26.53 -8.24
C SER A 60 -4.68 -27.42 -7.87
N ASP A 61 -4.95 -28.62 -7.40
CA ASP A 61 -3.94 -29.64 -7.09
C ASP A 61 -3.76 -30.58 -8.28
N ASP A 62 -2.57 -30.66 -8.82
CA ASP A 62 -2.26 -31.49 -10.00
C ASP A 62 -2.56 -32.99 -9.76
N ALA A 63 -2.37 -33.49 -8.54
CA ALA A 63 -2.65 -34.89 -8.18
C ALA A 63 -4.16 -35.15 -8.02
N GLU A 64 -4.91 -34.25 -7.39
CA GLU A 64 -6.35 -34.35 -7.24
C GLU A 64 -7.06 -34.09 -8.59
N LYS A 65 -6.59 -33.16 -9.38
CA LYS A 65 -7.03 -32.91 -10.75
C LYS A 65 -6.86 -34.17 -11.62
N ALA A 66 -5.68 -34.81 -11.59
CA ALA A 66 -5.43 -36.03 -12.36
C ALA A 66 -6.34 -37.18 -11.91
N LYS A 67 -6.64 -37.31 -10.62
CA LYS A 67 -7.60 -38.30 -10.12
C LYS A 67 -9.02 -37.99 -10.60
N TYR A 68 -9.43 -36.74 -10.47
CA TYR A 68 -10.75 -36.29 -10.92
C TYR A 68 -10.94 -36.48 -12.43
N ASP A 69 -9.90 -36.15 -13.24
CA ASP A 69 -9.91 -36.33 -14.69
C ASP A 69 -9.99 -37.81 -15.11
N ALA A 70 -9.41 -38.71 -14.29
CA ALA A 70 -9.44 -40.17 -14.54
C ALA A 70 -10.73 -40.83 -14.13
N ILE A 71 -11.43 -40.35 -13.09
CA ILE A 71 -12.55 -41.04 -12.44
C ILE A 71 -13.89 -40.40 -12.80
N GLY A 72 -13.93 -39.09 -13.05
CA GLY A 72 -15.09 -38.24 -13.32
C GLY A 72 -15.98 -38.00 -12.08
N ASP A 73 -17.01 -37.17 -12.25
CA ASP A 73 -17.88 -36.68 -11.17
C ASP A 73 -18.58 -37.79 -10.36
N THR A 74 -19.06 -38.82 -11.03
CA THR A 74 -19.89 -39.87 -10.40
C THR A 74 -19.10 -40.78 -9.46
N ASN A 75 -17.82 -40.98 -9.71
CA ASN A 75 -16.97 -41.87 -8.92
C ASN A 75 -16.05 -41.12 -7.96
N TYR A 76 -15.78 -39.84 -8.20
CA TYR A 76 -14.97 -39.02 -7.31
C TYR A 76 -15.65 -38.82 -5.93
N ASN A 77 -16.97 -38.63 -5.93
CA ASN A 77 -17.76 -38.53 -4.69
C ASN A 77 -18.00 -39.87 -3.97
N ASN A 78 -17.91 -40.99 -4.70
CA ASN A 78 -18.13 -42.34 -4.14
C ASN A 78 -16.84 -43.11 -3.81
N GLY A 79 -15.66 -42.67 -4.28
CA GLY A 79 -14.43 -43.45 -4.26
C GLY A 79 -13.34 -42.95 -3.32
N SER A 80 -13.53 -41.87 -2.58
CA SER A 80 -12.56 -41.41 -1.57
C SER A 80 -12.76 -42.16 -0.25
N GLY A 81 -12.72 -43.49 -0.31
CA GLY A 81 -12.73 -44.39 0.84
C GLY A 81 -11.35 -44.45 1.48
N GLY A 82 -11.07 -43.61 2.42
CA GLY A 82 -9.94 -43.63 3.34
C GLY A 82 -10.29 -42.85 4.59
N GLY A 83 -11.20 -43.41 5.42
CA GLY A 83 -11.38 -43.11 6.85
C GLY A 83 -11.34 -41.65 7.26
N GLN A 84 -12.49 -40.97 7.10
CA GLN A 84 -13.04 -40.03 8.07
C GLN A 84 -14.44 -39.62 7.56
N GLU A 85 -15.38 -39.51 8.49
CA GLU A 85 -16.79 -39.18 8.31
C GLU A 85 -17.02 -38.11 7.27
N ALA A 86 -18.10 -38.23 6.48
CA ALA A 86 -18.56 -37.25 5.51
C ALA A 86 -18.69 -35.87 6.19
N HIS A 87 -17.60 -35.10 6.17
CA HIS A 87 -17.66 -33.72 6.60
C HIS A 87 -18.47 -32.92 5.58
N ASP A 88 -19.57 -32.36 6.08
CA ASP A 88 -20.37 -31.36 5.37
C ASP A 88 -19.39 -30.34 4.73
N PRO A 89 -19.58 -29.95 3.46
CA PRO A 89 -18.81 -28.89 2.85
C PRO A 89 -18.68 -27.60 3.71
N ARG A 90 -19.64 -27.44 4.64
CA ARG A 90 -19.59 -26.38 5.69
C ARG A 90 -18.47 -26.61 6.69
N ASP A 91 -18.21 -27.84 7.10
CA ASP A 91 -17.18 -28.17 8.10
C ASP A 91 -15.78 -27.99 7.54
N ILE A 92 -15.57 -28.28 6.25
CA ILE A 92 -14.31 -28.04 5.54
C ILE A 92 -14.07 -26.52 5.38
N PHE A 93 -15.12 -25.76 5.08
CA PHE A 93 -15.07 -24.31 5.00
C PHE A 93 -14.82 -23.68 6.38
N GLU A 94 -15.53 -24.13 7.43
CA GLU A 94 -15.29 -23.64 8.80
C GLU A 94 -13.90 -24.01 9.31
N ALA A 95 -13.39 -25.19 9.02
CA ALA A 95 -12.05 -25.62 9.38
C ALA A 95 -10.98 -24.77 8.68
N PHE A 96 -11.19 -24.42 7.41
CA PHE A 96 -10.33 -23.52 6.65
C PHE A 96 -10.41 -22.08 7.20
N PHE A 97 -11.62 -21.59 7.52
CA PHE A 97 -11.84 -20.23 8.04
C PHE A 97 -11.40 -20.08 9.49
N ARG A 98 -11.57 -21.10 10.34
CA ARG A 98 -11.06 -21.11 11.73
C ARG A 98 -9.56 -21.22 11.82
N ARG A 99 -8.91 -21.93 10.89
CA ARG A 99 -7.46 -22.14 10.88
C ARG A 99 -6.71 -20.94 10.29
N SER A 100 -7.36 -20.16 9.47
CA SER A 100 -6.83 -18.96 8.82
C SER A 100 -7.48 -17.74 9.44
N GLY A 101 -7.21 -17.44 10.72
CA GLY A 101 -7.79 -16.32 11.46
C GLY A 101 -8.12 -15.11 10.60
N ASN A 102 -9.39 -14.94 10.24
CA ASN A 102 -10.01 -13.82 9.53
C ASN A 102 -9.18 -13.21 8.36
N PRO A 103 -9.18 -13.84 7.14
CA PRO A 103 -8.37 -13.34 6.02
C PRO A 103 -8.90 -12.06 5.39
N PHE A 104 -9.98 -11.47 5.90
CA PHE A 104 -10.65 -10.30 5.32
C PHE A 104 -10.72 -9.06 6.21
N GLY A 105 -9.93 -9.03 7.28
CA GLY A 105 -9.72 -7.80 8.06
C GLY A 105 -8.65 -6.93 7.42
N GLY A 106 -9.02 -6.07 6.49
CA GLY A 106 -8.33 -4.89 5.98
C GLY A 106 -6.81 -5.00 5.74
N HIS A 107 -6.46 -5.00 4.50
CA HIS A 107 -5.24 -4.63 3.78
C HIS A 107 -4.79 -5.70 2.79
N GLY A 108 -4.78 -5.30 1.51
CA GLY A 108 -3.94 -5.79 0.41
C GLY A 108 -3.83 -7.31 0.25
N PHE A 109 -4.36 -7.83 -0.82
CA PHE A 109 -4.08 -9.18 -1.30
C PHE A 109 -2.57 -9.32 -1.55
N ASP A 110 -1.82 -9.73 -0.52
CA ASP A 110 -0.43 -10.15 -0.67
C ASP A 110 -0.39 -11.63 -1.11
N GLU A 111 0.47 -11.89 -2.08
CA GLU A 111 0.66 -13.23 -2.70
C GLU A 111 1.14 -14.32 -1.72
N ASP A 112 1.41 -14.00 -0.46
CA ASP A 112 2.03 -14.89 0.52
C ASP A 112 1.07 -15.83 1.27
N ILE A 113 -0.26 -15.69 1.11
CA ILE A 113 -1.24 -16.51 1.85
C ILE A 113 -1.34 -17.96 1.31
N PHE A 114 -0.93 -18.20 0.06
CA PHE A 114 -1.00 -19.52 -0.56
C PHE A 114 0.20 -20.44 -0.29
N SER A 115 1.23 -19.96 0.37
CA SER A 115 2.46 -20.75 0.60
C SER A 115 2.42 -21.69 1.82
N PHE A 116 1.32 -21.74 2.60
CA PHE A 116 1.33 -22.46 3.88
C PHE A 116 0.65 -23.84 3.88
N GLY A 117 0.24 -24.38 2.75
CA GLY A 117 -0.64 -25.56 2.75
C GLY A 117 -0.24 -26.82 1.99
N MET A 118 0.86 -26.82 1.23
CA MET A 118 1.23 -28.03 0.50
C MET A 118 2.74 -28.27 0.51
N GLY A 119 3.14 -29.43 1.06
CA GLY A 119 4.50 -29.97 1.00
C GLY A 119 4.92 -30.32 -0.43
N GLY A 120 5.04 -29.33 -1.27
CA GLY A 120 5.68 -29.37 -2.58
C GLY A 120 6.97 -28.60 -2.50
N HIS A 121 8.03 -29.06 -3.16
CA HIS A 121 9.35 -28.45 -3.25
C HIS A 121 9.19 -26.94 -3.58
N ALA A 122 8.93 -26.14 -2.57
CA ALA A 122 8.99 -24.70 -2.66
C ALA A 122 10.42 -24.39 -3.08
N ASN A 123 10.57 -23.81 -4.25
CA ASN A 123 11.75 -23.06 -4.65
C ASN A 123 12.00 -22.07 -3.50
N ARG A 124 12.85 -22.47 -2.54
CA ARG A 124 13.14 -21.67 -1.33
C ARG A 124 13.81 -20.41 -1.81
N GLN A 125 13.02 -19.37 -2.07
CA GLN A 125 13.59 -18.04 -2.18
C GLN A 125 14.51 -17.85 -0.97
N PRO A 126 15.72 -17.37 -1.18
CA PRO A 126 16.66 -17.21 -0.08
C PRO A 126 15.98 -16.34 0.97
N LYS A 127 15.89 -16.85 2.20
CA LYS A 127 15.30 -16.11 3.33
C LYS A 127 15.89 -14.70 3.35
N LYS A 128 15.04 -13.69 3.38
CA LYS A 128 15.42 -12.28 3.43
C LYS A 128 15.20 -11.76 4.85
N ALA A 129 16.08 -10.89 5.33
CA ALA A 129 15.90 -10.19 6.60
C ALA A 129 14.78 -9.16 6.49
N SER A 130 14.26 -8.67 7.60
CA SER A 130 13.17 -7.71 7.65
C SER A 130 13.54 -6.39 6.98
N SER A 131 12.59 -5.77 6.31
CA SER A 131 12.75 -4.42 5.78
C SER A 131 12.71 -3.39 6.92
N ILE A 132 13.43 -2.28 6.74
CA ILE A 132 13.39 -1.12 7.65
C ILE A 132 12.59 -0.04 6.96
N GLU A 133 11.57 0.49 7.62
CA GLU A 133 10.78 1.59 7.12
C GLU A 133 11.21 2.90 7.78
N LYS A 134 11.40 3.95 6.98
CA LYS A 134 11.69 5.31 7.46
C LYS A 134 10.81 6.31 6.73
N THR A 135 10.26 7.25 7.49
CA THR A 135 9.49 8.37 6.92
C THR A 135 10.39 9.59 6.82
N PHE A 136 10.46 10.17 5.62
CA PHE A 136 11.10 11.44 5.36
C PHE A 136 10.04 12.48 5.04
N VAL A 137 10.19 13.65 5.64
CA VAL A 137 9.27 14.77 5.44
C VAL A 137 9.91 15.76 4.49
N PHE A 138 9.17 16.19 3.48
CA PHE A 138 9.61 17.12 2.45
C PHE A 138 8.61 18.27 2.32
N ASN A 139 9.10 19.44 1.91
CA ASN A 139 8.23 20.55 1.59
C ASN A 139 7.64 20.41 0.17
N LEU A 140 6.59 21.17 -0.12
CA LEU A 140 5.90 21.10 -1.41
C LEU A 140 6.77 21.62 -2.56
N ASP A 141 7.70 22.56 -2.29
CA ASP A 141 8.66 23.09 -3.26
C ASP A 141 9.62 22.01 -3.76
N ASP A 142 10.09 21.15 -2.85
CA ASP A 142 10.95 20.02 -3.18
C ASP A 142 10.21 19.02 -4.08
N ILE A 143 8.96 18.73 -3.75
CA ILE A 143 8.12 17.82 -4.54
C ILE A 143 7.79 18.42 -5.92
N TYR A 144 7.59 19.73 -6.01
CA TYR A 144 7.40 20.42 -7.29
C TYR A 144 8.63 20.33 -8.18
N SER A 145 9.81 20.51 -7.59
CA SER A 145 11.09 20.51 -8.31
C SER A 145 11.63 19.11 -8.61
N GLY A 146 11.22 18.11 -7.81
CA GLY A 146 11.84 16.79 -7.72
C GLY A 146 13.10 16.84 -6.86
N ILE A 147 13.44 15.69 -6.28
CA ILE A 147 14.58 15.55 -5.35
C ILE A 147 15.60 14.59 -5.93
N ASN A 148 16.85 15.00 -5.89
CA ASN A 148 18.00 14.15 -6.13
C ASN A 148 19.01 14.44 -5.03
N LYS A 149 19.12 13.55 -4.05
CA LYS A 149 19.93 13.75 -2.84
C LYS A 149 20.67 12.49 -2.45
N ASP A 150 21.96 12.63 -2.20
CA ASP A 150 22.74 11.52 -1.65
C ASP A 150 22.50 11.39 -0.15
N LEU A 151 22.19 10.17 0.26
CA LEU A 151 21.99 9.76 1.64
C LEU A 151 23.18 8.93 2.11
N ASN A 152 23.73 9.26 3.26
CA ASN A 152 24.66 8.41 3.96
C ASN A 152 23.87 7.55 4.95
N ILE A 153 23.85 6.24 4.72
CA ILE A 153 23.07 5.29 5.51
C ILE A 153 24.05 4.45 6.31
N ASN A 154 23.98 4.59 7.64
CA ASN A 154 24.76 3.76 8.56
C ASN A 154 24.05 2.44 8.77
N ILE A 155 24.67 1.33 8.34
CA ILE A 155 24.13 -0.02 8.40
C ILE A 155 24.89 -0.80 9.46
N ARG A 156 24.16 -1.43 10.39
CA ARG A 156 24.73 -2.37 11.34
C ARG A 156 24.86 -3.74 10.71
N LYS A 157 26.08 -4.14 10.37
CA LYS A 157 26.37 -5.49 9.85
C LYS A 157 26.79 -6.43 10.96
N TYR A 158 26.26 -7.64 10.93
CA TYR A 158 26.67 -8.68 11.86
C TYR A 158 27.93 -9.37 11.36
N CYS A 159 28.84 -9.63 12.28
CA CYS A 159 30.12 -10.26 11.98
C CYS A 159 29.93 -11.76 11.75
N LEU A 160 29.85 -12.19 10.53
CA LEU A 160 29.66 -13.61 10.18
C LEU A 160 30.82 -14.52 10.61
N LYS A 161 32.01 -13.95 10.94
CA LYS A 161 33.12 -14.69 11.47
C LYS A 161 32.90 -15.12 12.93
N CYS A 162 32.24 -14.25 13.72
CA CYS A 162 32.00 -14.48 15.14
C CYS A 162 30.59 -15.02 15.43
N ASN A 163 29.61 -14.64 14.64
CA ASN A 163 28.23 -15.09 14.81
C ASN A 163 28.06 -16.47 14.19
N LYS A 164 27.78 -17.44 15.03
CA LYS A 164 27.45 -18.81 14.63
C LYS A 164 26.02 -19.12 14.94
N LYS A 165 25.42 -20.00 14.15
CA LYS A 165 24.09 -20.55 14.40
C LYS A 165 24.11 -21.28 15.74
N CYS A 166 23.17 -20.97 16.61
CA CYS A 166 23.06 -21.65 17.92
C CYS A 166 22.75 -23.13 17.71
N GLY A 167 23.65 -24.01 18.12
CA GLY A 167 23.49 -25.46 17.97
C GLY A 167 22.31 -26.05 18.74
N LYS A 168 21.93 -25.44 19.87
CA LYS A 168 20.85 -25.94 20.72
C LYS A 168 19.46 -25.75 20.13
N CYS A 169 19.22 -24.62 19.48
CA CYS A 169 17.93 -24.30 18.83
C CYS A 169 17.98 -24.31 17.30
N ASP A 170 19.11 -24.72 16.74
CA ASP A 170 19.35 -24.73 15.29
C ASP A 170 19.05 -23.37 14.62
N GLY A 171 19.39 -22.27 15.32
CA GLY A 171 19.20 -20.89 14.86
C GLY A 171 17.77 -20.36 15.01
N ARG A 172 16.82 -21.12 15.56
CA ARG A 172 15.42 -20.71 15.70
C ARG A 172 15.16 -19.74 16.85
N GLY A 173 16.08 -19.66 17.81
CA GLY A 173 15.92 -18.85 19.03
C GLY A 173 14.94 -19.45 20.05
N ILE A 174 14.14 -20.43 19.66
CA ILE A 174 13.15 -21.11 20.49
C ILE A 174 13.42 -22.60 20.51
N ILE A 175 13.13 -23.26 21.63
CA ILE A 175 13.20 -24.71 21.81
C ILE A 175 11.79 -25.21 22.10
N GLN A 176 11.45 -26.35 21.51
CA GLN A 176 10.21 -27.05 21.80
C GLN A 176 10.49 -28.15 22.82
N GLN A 177 9.77 -28.12 23.94
CA GLN A 177 9.77 -29.18 24.94
C GLN A 177 8.45 -29.92 24.85
N ILE A 178 8.54 -31.21 24.60
CA ILE A 178 7.38 -32.10 24.60
C ILE A 178 7.25 -32.65 26.01
N ARG A 179 6.18 -32.33 26.72
CA ARG A 179 5.84 -32.95 28.00
C ARG A 179 4.71 -33.92 27.76
N SER A 180 4.97 -35.20 28.09
CA SER A 180 3.96 -36.26 28.05
C SER A 180 3.22 -36.27 29.38
N LEU A 181 1.94 -35.98 29.35
CA LEU A 181 0.99 -36.13 30.48
C LEU A 181 0.06 -37.32 30.17
N GLY A 182 0.55 -38.53 30.45
CA GLY A 182 -0.17 -39.75 30.10
C GLY A 182 -0.30 -39.95 28.58
N ILE A 183 -1.52 -40.06 28.07
CA ILE A 183 -1.83 -40.22 26.63
C ILE A 183 -1.76 -38.88 25.85
N MET A 184 -1.71 -37.75 26.52
CA MET A 184 -1.63 -36.45 25.84
C MET A 184 -0.18 -35.92 25.81
N GLN A 185 0.30 -35.50 24.64
CA GLN A 185 1.54 -34.82 24.49
C GLN A 185 1.28 -33.29 24.36
N GLN A 186 1.84 -32.53 25.24
CA GLN A 186 1.75 -31.08 25.21
C GLN A 186 3.08 -30.48 24.77
N ILE A 187 3.06 -29.67 23.72
CA ILE A 187 4.24 -29.00 23.17
C ILE A 187 4.34 -27.62 23.79
N PHE A 188 5.37 -27.40 24.59
CA PHE A 188 5.71 -26.08 25.12
C PHE A 188 6.81 -25.47 24.27
N GLN A 189 6.62 -24.24 23.85
CA GLN A 189 7.67 -23.46 23.21
C GLN A 189 8.28 -22.50 24.24
N GLY A 190 9.59 -22.52 24.37
CA GLY A 190 10.31 -21.64 25.25
C GLY A 190 11.49 -20.98 24.55
N THR A 191 11.93 -19.88 25.07
CA THR A 191 13.15 -19.18 24.60
C THR A 191 14.36 -20.09 24.80
N CYS A 192 15.24 -20.15 23.81
CA CYS A 192 16.48 -20.92 23.95
C CYS A 192 17.40 -20.22 24.93
N ASP A 193 17.74 -20.89 26.02
CA ASP A 193 18.63 -20.41 27.09
C ASP A 193 20.07 -20.20 26.62
N SER A 194 20.55 -20.97 25.62
CA SER A 194 21.91 -20.87 25.12
C SER A 194 22.16 -19.60 24.28
N CYS A 195 21.15 -19.05 23.66
CA CYS A 195 21.25 -17.86 22.81
C CYS A 195 20.28 -16.76 23.20
N GLU A 196 19.55 -16.93 24.31
CA GLU A 196 18.59 -15.95 24.85
C GLU A 196 17.58 -15.45 23.75
N GLY A 197 17.11 -16.37 22.93
CA GLY A 197 16.16 -16.05 21.85
C GLY A 197 16.78 -15.53 20.57
N SER A 198 18.06 -15.15 20.53
CA SER A 198 18.69 -14.55 19.36
C SER A 198 18.93 -15.50 18.19
N GLY A 199 18.92 -16.81 18.43
CA GLY A 199 19.23 -17.85 17.44
C GLY A 199 20.71 -17.97 17.10
N ILE A 200 21.58 -17.11 17.63
CA ILE A 200 23.02 -17.07 17.37
C ILE A 200 23.83 -17.11 18.66
N THR A 201 25.01 -17.66 18.55
CA THR A 201 26.07 -17.58 19.60
C THR A 201 27.25 -16.82 19.04
N ILE A 202 27.94 -16.03 19.90
CA ILE A 202 29.14 -15.30 19.53
C ILE A 202 30.34 -16.10 19.98
N GLU A 203 31.10 -16.67 19.02
CA GLU A 203 32.32 -17.39 19.26
C GLU A 203 33.56 -16.51 19.04
N GLY A 204 34.63 -16.72 19.80
CA GLY A 204 35.88 -16.00 19.61
C GLY A 204 35.82 -14.52 19.99
N LYS A 205 35.18 -14.16 21.10
CA LYS A 205 34.96 -12.77 21.56
C LYS A 205 36.24 -11.93 21.67
N SER A 206 37.37 -12.52 22.05
CA SER A 206 38.63 -11.82 22.20
C SER A 206 39.51 -12.03 20.99
N GLY A 207 39.55 -11.04 20.06
CA GLY A 207 40.53 -11.06 18.97
C GLY A 207 39.99 -10.94 17.55
N CYS A 208 38.68 -10.83 17.36
CA CYS A 208 38.12 -10.58 16.01
C CYS A 208 38.44 -9.15 15.55
N LYS A 209 39.34 -9.02 14.58
CA LYS A 209 39.73 -7.73 14.00
C LYS A 209 38.59 -6.96 13.32
N THR A 210 37.49 -7.62 12.95
CA THR A 210 36.38 -7.01 12.27
C THR A 210 35.37 -6.36 13.20
N CYS A 211 35.05 -6.97 14.35
CA CYS A 211 34.02 -6.49 15.26
C CYS A 211 34.54 -6.23 16.69
N ASN A 212 35.81 -6.44 16.97
CA ASN A 212 36.43 -6.33 18.29
C ASN A 212 35.63 -7.06 19.40
N GLY A 213 35.08 -8.22 19.06
CA GLY A 213 34.31 -9.04 19.98
C GLY A 213 32.84 -8.63 20.15
N LYS A 214 32.39 -7.55 19.50
CA LYS A 214 31.00 -7.04 19.63
C LYS A 214 29.96 -7.89 18.84
N GLY A 215 30.40 -8.72 17.92
CA GLY A 215 29.52 -9.50 17.04
C GLY A 215 28.88 -8.68 15.90
N PHE A 216 29.07 -7.36 15.87
CA PHE A 216 28.62 -6.46 14.83
C PHE A 216 29.57 -5.30 14.61
N TYR A 217 29.45 -4.64 13.46
CA TYR A 217 30.16 -3.41 13.11
C TYR A 217 29.24 -2.52 12.26
N ASN A 218 29.52 -1.22 12.25
CA ASN A 218 28.79 -0.28 11.43
C ASN A 218 29.55 -0.03 10.13
N GLU A 219 28.80 0.09 9.02
CA GLU A 219 29.31 0.43 7.71
C GLU A 219 28.44 1.54 7.11
N ASP A 220 29.09 2.59 6.64
CA ASP A 220 28.40 3.68 5.96
C ASP A 220 28.27 3.37 4.47
N LYS A 221 27.05 3.35 3.97
CA LYS A 221 26.73 3.19 2.56
C LYS A 221 26.09 4.45 2.00
N LYS A 222 26.50 4.84 0.80
CA LYS A 222 25.86 5.93 0.06
C LYS A 222 24.74 5.36 -0.78
N ALA A 223 23.60 6.04 -0.77
CA ALA A 223 22.46 5.74 -1.63
C ALA A 223 21.88 7.06 -2.15
N THR A 224 21.56 7.13 -3.42
CA THR A 224 20.97 8.33 -4.02
C THR A 224 19.46 8.23 -3.98
N LEU A 225 18.82 9.12 -3.22
CA LEU A 225 17.36 9.25 -3.17
C LEU A 225 16.89 10.11 -4.35
N ILE A 226 16.19 9.47 -5.27
CA ILE A 226 15.56 10.13 -6.42
C ILE A 226 14.05 10.10 -6.20
N ILE A 227 13.45 11.29 -6.07
CA ILE A 227 12.01 11.45 -5.96
C ILE A 227 11.53 12.21 -7.20
N PRO A 228 10.67 11.61 -8.05
CA PRO A 228 10.12 12.29 -9.22
C PRO A 228 9.31 13.52 -8.83
N LYS A 229 9.17 14.46 -9.78
CA LYS A 229 8.32 15.64 -9.61
C LYS A 229 6.87 15.25 -9.47
N GLY A 230 6.15 15.91 -8.58
CA GLY A 230 4.70 15.81 -8.47
C GLY A 230 4.17 14.55 -7.79
N ILE A 231 5.00 13.71 -7.16
CA ILE A 231 4.57 12.51 -6.43
C ILE A 231 3.47 12.86 -5.41
N ASP A 232 2.65 11.86 -5.06
CA ASP A 232 1.62 11.99 -4.02
C ASP A 232 2.17 11.66 -2.61
N GLU A 233 1.29 11.79 -1.60
CA GLU A 233 1.65 11.56 -0.19
C GLU A 233 1.89 10.08 0.16
N ASN A 234 1.53 9.15 -0.73
CA ASN A 234 1.70 7.72 -0.52
C ASN A 234 2.94 7.16 -1.22
N TYR A 235 3.76 8.03 -1.79
CA TYR A 235 4.94 7.59 -2.52
C TYR A 235 5.94 6.89 -1.61
N LYS A 236 6.39 5.71 -2.07
CA LYS A 236 7.40 4.89 -1.41
C LYS A 236 8.50 4.56 -2.40
N THR A 237 9.72 4.56 -1.90
CA THR A 237 10.88 4.07 -2.65
C THR A 237 11.66 3.09 -1.80
N ALA A 238 12.20 2.05 -2.43
CA ALA A 238 12.93 1.00 -1.74
C ALA A 238 14.40 0.98 -2.20
N PHE A 239 15.28 0.84 -1.23
CA PHE A 239 16.71 0.64 -1.45
C PHE A 239 17.05 -0.81 -1.09
N PRO A 240 17.38 -1.66 -2.07
CA PRO A 240 17.69 -3.06 -1.84
C PRO A 240 18.89 -3.21 -0.90
N GLU A 241 18.83 -4.22 -0.03
CA GLU A 241 19.92 -4.61 0.88
C GLU A 241 20.37 -3.55 1.90
N LEU A 242 19.64 -2.43 2.05
CA LEU A 242 19.94 -1.37 3.03
C LEU A 242 19.07 -1.44 4.29
N GLY A 243 18.22 -2.47 4.42
CA GLY A 243 17.43 -2.75 5.60
C GLY A 243 18.18 -3.55 6.67
N GLU A 244 17.45 -4.39 7.40
CA GLU A 244 18.04 -5.22 8.44
C GLU A 244 19.05 -6.20 7.83
N GLN A 245 20.22 -6.28 8.46
CA GLN A 245 21.29 -7.14 7.98
C GLN A 245 21.15 -8.54 8.58
N PRO A 246 21.50 -9.59 7.84
CA PRO A 246 21.38 -10.96 8.33
C PRO A 246 22.38 -11.24 9.46
N ARG A 247 21.91 -11.96 10.48
CA ARG A 247 22.72 -12.43 11.59
C ARG A 247 23.45 -13.75 11.30
N ILE A 248 22.93 -14.51 10.35
CA ILE A 248 23.43 -15.83 9.95
C ILE A 248 23.75 -15.86 8.45
N PRO A 249 24.68 -16.72 8.02
CA PRO A 249 24.95 -16.92 6.61
C PRO A 249 23.70 -17.39 5.83
N ASN A 250 23.69 -17.18 4.51
CA ASN A 250 22.64 -17.63 3.57
C ASN A 250 21.26 -16.97 3.77
N VAL A 251 21.21 -15.82 4.43
CA VAL A 251 20.03 -14.93 4.45
C VAL A 251 20.42 -13.65 3.74
N LYS A 252 19.56 -13.15 2.86
CA LYS A 252 19.79 -11.87 2.19
C LYS A 252 19.43 -10.71 3.13
N PRO A 253 20.10 -9.55 3.02
CA PRO A 253 19.68 -8.33 3.72
C PRO A 253 18.27 -7.92 3.37
N GLY A 254 17.58 -7.26 4.30
CA GLY A 254 16.31 -6.60 4.06
C GLY A 254 16.47 -5.33 3.24
N ASP A 255 15.35 -4.71 2.86
CA ASP A 255 15.35 -3.44 2.14
C ASP A 255 15.12 -2.27 3.10
N LEU A 256 15.61 -1.10 2.72
CA LEU A 256 15.21 0.16 3.34
C LEU A 256 14.09 0.76 2.50
N ILE A 257 12.90 0.88 3.09
CA ILE A 257 11.74 1.51 2.48
C ILE A 257 11.62 2.92 3.02
N ILE A 258 11.60 3.90 2.13
CA ILE A 258 11.41 5.31 2.47
C ILE A 258 10.00 5.70 2.09
N HIS A 259 9.24 6.14 3.09
CA HIS A 259 7.93 6.75 2.93
C HIS A 259 8.11 8.26 2.83
N VAL A 260 7.49 8.86 1.84
CA VAL A 260 7.49 10.31 1.67
C VAL A 260 6.26 10.89 2.35
N LYS A 261 6.48 11.85 3.23
CA LYS A 261 5.42 12.69 3.81
C LYS A 261 5.63 14.12 3.35
N ILE A 262 4.56 14.80 2.96
CA ILE A 262 4.59 16.18 2.47
C ILE A 262 4.10 17.09 3.59
N GLU A 263 4.87 18.14 3.91
CA GLU A 263 4.45 19.17 4.86
C GLU A 263 3.40 20.11 4.26
N GLU A 264 2.57 20.67 5.11
CA GLU A 264 1.65 21.74 4.72
C GLU A 264 2.43 22.95 4.22
N HIS A 265 2.01 23.45 3.04
CA HIS A 265 2.68 24.60 2.44
C HIS A 265 2.04 25.92 2.92
N LYS A 266 2.87 26.93 3.13
CA LYS A 266 2.45 28.23 3.66
C LYS A 266 1.35 28.93 2.82
N HIS A 267 1.38 28.78 1.52
CA HIS A 267 0.53 29.49 0.58
C HIS A 267 -0.46 28.61 -0.16
N PHE A 268 -0.15 27.33 -0.34
CA PHE A 268 -0.92 26.43 -1.17
C PHE A 268 -1.48 25.26 -0.38
N THR A 269 -2.74 24.93 -0.65
CA THR A 269 -3.32 23.64 -0.28
C THR A 269 -3.35 22.76 -1.51
N ARG A 270 -2.69 21.60 -1.44
CA ARG A 270 -2.66 20.64 -2.54
C ARG A 270 -3.85 19.68 -2.45
N LYS A 271 -4.50 19.41 -3.59
CA LYS A 271 -5.50 18.34 -3.73
C LYS A 271 -5.21 17.57 -5.02
N GLY A 272 -4.64 16.39 -4.88
CA GLY A 272 -4.14 15.63 -6.03
C GLY A 272 -3.04 16.40 -6.78
N ASN A 273 -3.30 16.72 -8.04
CA ASN A 273 -2.36 17.53 -8.85
C ASN A 273 -2.71 19.03 -8.87
N ASP A 274 -3.81 19.42 -8.24
CA ASP A 274 -4.26 20.82 -8.24
C ASP A 274 -3.78 21.55 -6.99
N LEU A 275 -3.59 22.86 -7.14
CA LEU A 275 -3.19 23.78 -6.08
C LEU A 275 -4.33 24.76 -5.78
N TYR A 276 -4.57 25.02 -4.53
CA TYR A 276 -5.53 26.02 -4.04
C TYR A 276 -4.76 27.13 -3.35
N TYR A 277 -4.98 28.34 -3.81
CA TYR A 277 -4.38 29.55 -3.26
C TYR A 277 -5.49 30.50 -2.81
N LYS A 278 -5.38 31.01 -1.60
CA LYS A 278 -6.33 31.97 -1.04
C LYS A 278 -5.64 33.30 -0.80
N THR A 279 -6.28 34.38 -1.23
CA THR A 279 -5.75 35.74 -1.05
C THR A 279 -6.88 36.74 -0.82
N ASP A 280 -6.57 37.82 -0.14
CA ASP A 280 -7.52 38.91 0.10
C ASP A 280 -7.49 39.93 -1.07
N ILE A 281 -8.65 40.50 -1.34
CA ILE A 281 -8.81 41.59 -2.31
C ILE A 281 -9.77 42.63 -1.72
N SER A 282 -9.51 43.93 -1.99
CA SER A 282 -10.46 44.97 -1.57
C SER A 282 -11.75 44.90 -2.40
N PHE A 283 -12.85 45.37 -1.84
CA PHE A 283 -14.12 45.48 -2.57
C PHE A 283 -13.97 46.27 -3.87
N ILE A 284 -13.24 47.39 -3.84
CA ILE A 284 -13.01 48.23 -5.02
C ILE A 284 -12.22 47.45 -6.08
N ASP A 285 -11.13 46.81 -5.69
CA ASP A 285 -10.29 46.02 -6.59
C ASP A 285 -11.03 44.80 -7.16
N SER A 286 -12.03 44.28 -6.44
CA SER A 286 -12.86 43.15 -6.93
C SER A 286 -13.79 43.55 -8.07
N VAL A 287 -14.14 44.84 -8.17
CA VAL A 287 -15.01 45.40 -9.22
C VAL A 287 -14.19 45.97 -10.36
N VAL A 288 -13.20 46.82 -10.05
CA VAL A 288 -12.39 47.57 -11.04
C VAL A 288 -11.28 46.68 -11.66
N GLY A 289 -10.88 45.67 -10.92
CA GLY A 289 -9.75 44.81 -11.26
C GLY A 289 -8.44 45.29 -10.65
N LYS A 290 -7.52 44.35 -10.48
CA LYS A 290 -6.20 44.58 -9.91
C LYS A 290 -5.20 43.56 -10.41
N GLU A 291 -3.95 43.98 -10.43
CA GLU A 291 -2.83 43.08 -10.57
C GLU A 291 -2.52 42.36 -9.25
N VAL A 292 -2.59 41.04 -9.26
CA VAL A 292 -2.33 40.20 -8.08
C VAL A 292 -1.09 39.36 -8.37
N VAL A 293 -0.11 39.44 -7.47
CA VAL A 293 1.13 38.65 -7.54
C VAL A 293 1.02 37.45 -6.61
N ILE A 294 1.04 36.24 -7.18
CA ILE A 294 1.00 34.97 -6.46
C ILE A 294 2.43 34.46 -6.30
N PRO A 295 2.91 34.21 -5.06
CA PRO A 295 4.21 33.56 -4.84
C PRO A 295 4.12 32.09 -5.27
N TYR A 296 4.69 31.77 -6.43
CA TYR A 296 4.58 30.45 -7.04
C TYR A 296 5.92 29.73 -6.99
N PHE A 297 6.15 28.96 -5.93
CA PHE A 297 7.41 28.24 -5.69
C PHE A 297 8.62 29.18 -5.80
N LYS A 298 9.52 28.93 -6.75
CA LYS A 298 10.71 29.79 -7.01
C LYS A 298 10.42 31.00 -7.90
N GLU A 299 9.18 31.11 -8.41
CA GLU A 299 8.76 32.14 -9.35
C GLU A 299 7.63 32.98 -8.76
N LYS A 300 7.16 33.95 -9.50
CA LYS A 300 5.97 34.74 -9.20
C LYS A 300 5.05 34.68 -10.41
N ILE A 301 3.78 34.49 -10.18
CA ILE A 301 2.75 34.57 -11.21
C ILE A 301 2.00 35.87 -10.99
N THR A 302 1.96 36.70 -12.01
CA THR A 302 1.17 37.92 -12.00
C THR A 302 -0.10 37.68 -12.80
N ILE A 303 -1.24 37.99 -12.22
CA ILE A 303 -2.55 37.88 -12.84
C ILE A 303 -3.30 39.20 -12.73
N HIS A 304 -3.98 39.62 -13.79
CA HIS A 304 -4.92 40.70 -13.75
C HIS A 304 -6.32 40.15 -13.53
N THR A 305 -6.98 40.56 -12.44
CA THR A 305 -8.29 39.99 -12.07
C THR A 305 -9.39 40.27 -13.07
N ASN A 306 -9.20 41.28 -13.93
CA ASN A 306 -10.13 41.62 -15.03
C ASN A 306 -10.44 40.44 -15.98
N ILE A 307 -9.51 39.47 -16.12
CA ILE A 307 -9.73 38.29 -16.95
C ILE A 307 -10.89 37.42 -16.42
N PHE A 308 -11.25 37.59 -15.18
CA PHE A 308 -12.35 36.87 -14.53
C PHE A 308 -13.65 37.69 -14.43
N GLY A 309 -13.65 38.95 -14.92
CA GLY A 309 -14.72 39.90 -14.70
C GLY A 309 -14.78 40.38 -13.24
N VAL A 310 -15.98 40.67 -12.74
CA VAL A 310 -16.18 41.03 -11.33
C VAL A 310 -15.93 39.82 -10.43
N ILE A 311 -15.05 40.02 -9.47
CA ILE A 311 -14.68 38.94 -8.53
C ILE A 311 -15.79 38.70 -7.54
N SER A 312 -16.21 37.44 -7.40
CA SER A 312 -17.17 37.00 -6.40
C SER A 312 -16.45 36.43 -5.18
N ASN A 313 -16.93 36.74 -3.98
CA ASN A 313 -16.35 36.27 -2.73
C ASN A 313 -16.43 34.75 -2.59
N GLY A 314 -15.29 34.11 -2.28
CA GLY A 314 -15.22 32.67 -2.04
C GLY A 314 -15.35 31.80 -3.29
N LYS A 315 -15.45 32.39 -4.49
CA LYS A 315 -15.44 31.63 -5.75
C LYS A 315 -14.02 31.25 -6.13
N ASN A 316 -13.85 30.04 -6.61
CA ASN A 316 -12.58 29.55 -7.15
C ASN A 316 -12.43 29.93 -8.63
N TYR A 317 -11.34 30.58 -8.96
CA TYR A 317 -10.97 30.98 -10.32
C TYR A 317 -9.85 30.12 -10.84
N LEU A 318 -10.03 29.54 -12.01
CA LEU A 318 -9.13 28.57 -12.63
C LEU A 318 -7.94 29.26 -13.31
N LEU A 319 -6.73 28.79 -13.00
CA LEU A 319 -5.50 29.05 -13.75
C LEU A 319 -4.97 27.72 -14.29
N GLU A 320 -5.17 27.47 -15.56
CA GLU A 320 -4.80 26.22 -16.21
C GLU A 320 -3.27 26.00 -16.21
N GLY A 321 -2.85 24.75 -15.96
CA GLY A 321 -1.46 24.35 -16.01
C GLY A 321 -0.55 24.98 -14.93
N LYS A 322 -1.14 25.54 -13.87
CA LYS A 322 -0.43 26.15 -12.74
C LYS A 322 -0.49 25.31 -11.46
N GLY A 323 -0.89 24.02 -11.57
CA GLY A 323 -0.87 23.05 -10.48
C GLY A 323 0.49 22.36 -10.33
N MET A 324 0.48 21.22 -9.62
CA MET A 324 1.63 20.33 -9.45
C MET A 324 1.97 19.61 -10.75
N PRO A 325 3.25 19.30 -11.00
CA PRO A 325 3.62 18.41 -12.09
C PRO A 325 2.91 17.04 -11.95
N ILE A 326 2.50 16.46 -13.06
CA ILE A 326 1.94 15.11 -13.10
C ILE A 326 3.09 14.14 -13.36
N VAL A 327 3.22 13.14 -12.49
CA VAL A 327 4.33 12.18 -12.53
C VAL A 327 4.46 11.54 -13.91
N ASN A 328 5.69 11.45 -14.41
CA ASN A 328 6.04 10.88 -15.72
C ASN A 328 5.39 11.57 -16.93
N THR A 329 4.91 12.80 -16.79
CA THR A 329 4.39 13.60 -17.90
C THR A 329 5.03 15.00 -17.94
N ALA A 330 4.85 15.71 -19.04
CA ALA A 330 5.20 17.12 -19.15
C ALA A 330 4.09 18.05 -18.64
N ASN A 331 2.93 17.51 -18.32
CA ASN A 331 1.75 18.26 -17.95
C ASN A 331 1.75 18.61 -16.45
N LYS A 332 1.00 19.65 -16.12
CA LYS A 332 0.74 20.07 -14.75
C LYS A 332 -0.77 20.08 -14.50
N GLY A 333 -1.18 19.93 -13.26
CA GLY A 333 -2.53 20.21 -12.82
C GLY A 333 -2.87 21.70 -12.88
N ASN A 334 -3.96 22.10 -12.29
CA ASN A 334 -4.45 23.47 -12.31
C ASN A 334 -4.26 24.17 -10.97
N MET A 335 -4.36 25.49 -10.97
CA MET A 335 -4.43 26.28 -9.75
C MET A 335 -5.82 26.93 -9.65
N PHE A 336 -6.38 26.87 -8.49
CA PHE A 336 -7.62 27.54 -8.13
C PHE A 336 -7.32 28.68 -7.17
N VAL A 337 -7.68 29.90 -7.56
CA VAL A 337 -7.48 31.09 -6.76
C VAL A 337 -8.81 31.48 -6.15
N GLU A 338 -8.89 31.54 -4.83
CA GLU A 338 -10.03 32.02 -4.06
C GLU A 338 -9.73 33.42 -3.54
N PHE A 339 -10.59 34.38 -3.84
CA PHE A 339 -10.48 35.74 -3.32
C PHE A 339 -11.45 35.94 -2.14
N ALA A 340 -10.92 36.41 -1.02
CA ALA A 340 -11.69 36.85 0.11
C ALA A 340 -11.85 38.38 0.02
N ILE A 341 -13.08 38.84 -0.25
CA ILE A 341 -13.33 40.26 -0.44
C ILE A 341 -13.40 40.98 0.91
N GLN A 342 -12.52 41.97 1.07
CA GLN A 342 -12.53 42.85 2.25
C GLN A 342 -13.48 44.02 2.01
N TYR A 343 -14.64 43.97 2.64
CA TYR A 343 -15.66 45.01 2.53
C TYR A 343 -15.32 46.22 3.41
N PRO A 344 -15.25 47.43 2.83
CA PRO A 344 -14.93 48.64 3.59
C PRO A 344 -16.11 49.06 4.48
N LYS A 345 -15.81 49.73 5.59
CA LYS A 345 -16.81 50.46 6.36
C LYS A 345 -16.96 51.87 5.79
N ILE A 346 -18.19 52.34 5.64
CA ILE A 346 -18.47 53.74 5.24
C ILE A 346 -18.02 54.67 6.37
N LYS A 347 -17.04 55.55 6.09
CA LYS A 347 -16.44 56.40 7.11
C LYS A 347 -17.37 57.52 7.60
N ASN A 348 -18.22 58.08 6.73
CA ASN A 348 -19.15 59.18 7.08
C ASN A 348 -20.43 59.06 6.25
N ALA A 349 -21.42 58.34 6.74
CA ALA A 349 -22.66 58.11 6.01
C ALA A 349 -23.45 59.41 5.72
N ALA A 350 -23.40 60.40 6.62
CA ALA A 350 -24.15 61.64 6.49
C ALA A 350 -23.58 62.61 5.40
N THR A 351 -22.29 62.54 5.06
CA THR A 351 -21.62 63.43 4.08
C THR A 351 -21.28 62.73 2.76
N ALA A 352 -21.61 61.43 2.67
CA ALA A 352 -21.27 60.63 1.52
C ALA A 352 -22.43 60.43 0.52
N THR A 353 -23.61 60.95 0.80
CA THR A 353 -24.85 60.69 0.02
C THR A 353 -24.68 61.04 -1.46
N ASP A 354 -24.20 62.26 -1.76
CA ASP A 354 -24.03 62.72 -3.14
C ASP A 354 -23.00 61.90 -3.90
N LYS A 355 -21.89 61.54 -3.22
CA LYS A 355 -20.83 60.72 -3.85
C LYS A 355 -21.26 59.29 -4.04
N ILE A 356 -22.16 58.78 -3.20
CA ILE A 356 -22.72 57.41 -3.35
C ILE A 356 -23.63 57.39 -4.59
N GLU A 357 -24.42 58.43 -4.82
CA GLU A 357 -25.33 58.50 -5.98
C GLU A 357 -24.51 58.67 -7.30
N GLU A 358 -23.47 59.49 -7.28
CA GLU A 358 -22.52 59.58 -8.40
C GLU A 358 -21.88 58.22 -8.67
N LEU A 359 -21.39 57.53 -7.63
CA LEU A 359 -20.81 56.20 -7.78
C LEU A 359 -21.85 55.18 -8.34
N ARG A 360 -23.11 55.22 -7.89
CA ARG A 360 -24.16 54.37 -8.42
C ARG A 360 -24.39 54.59 -9.90
N THR A 361 -24.42 55.84 -10.35
CA THR A 361 -24.57 56.21 -11.77
C THR A 361 -23.42 55.64 -12.58
N LEU A 362 -22.20 55.88 -12.15
CA LEU A 362 -20.97 55.36 -12.83
C LEU A 362 -20.95 53.82 -12.91
N LEU A 363 -21.34 53.14 -11.85
CA LEU A 363 -21.40 51.66 -11.83
C LEU A 363 -22.50 51.13 -12.76
N ASN A 364 -23.66 51.81 -12.84
CA ASN A 364 -24.70 51.44 -13.78
C ASN A 364 -24.25 51.62 -15.22
N ASP A 365 -23.56 52.71 -15.56
CA ASP A 365 -23.05 52.96 -16.89
C ASP A 365 -21.99 51.93 -17.34
N VAL A 366 -21.26 51.37 -16.37
CA VAL A 366 -20.18 50.38 -16.67
C VAL A 366 -20.71 48.94 -16.71
N PHE A 367 -21.67 48.60 -15.86
CA PHE A 367 -22.04 47.17 -15.65
C PHE A 367 -23.46 46.80 -16.11
N TYR A 368 -24.35 47.77 -16.33
CA TYR A 368 -25.72 47.52 -16.76
C TYR A 368 -25.99 48.24 -18.08
N VAL A 369 -26.43 47.50 -19.07
CA VAL A 369 -26.89 48.03 -20.36
C VAL A 369 -28.36 48.30 -20.30
#